data_eb163bc9b81de481a3e9cee14795e30e
#
_entry.id   eb163bc9b81de481a3e9cee14795e30e
#
_cell.length_a   1.000
_cell.length_b   1.000
_cell.length_c   1.000
_cell.angle_alpha   90.00
_cell.angle_beta   90.00
_cell.angle_gamma   90.00
#
_symmetry.space_group_name_H-M   'P 1'
#
loop_
_entity.id
_entity.type
_entity.pdbx_description
1 polymer ?
#
loop_
_entity_poly.entity_id
_entity_poly.type
_entity_poly.pdbx_seq_one_letter_code
_entity_poly.pdbx_strand_id
1 'polypeptide(L)'
;MKPRLALFAAILAAAALPAWAHDDATLDKIKSPNGGQVRMAGVYHFELLLARDSKEAKDNPVIVFVTDHADGKVASKGMKATVTLLGGGQKASVELKPDGDKRLKGTARYASAADLKAVVAVTLPDGKVEQARFTPFAKAAPDPHAEHKH
;
A
#
# COMPACT_ATOMS: atom_id res chain seq x y z
N MET A 1 55.88 -27.45 -20.77
CA MET A 1 54.92 -26.49 -21.32
C MET A 1 53.69 -26.44 -20.43
N LYS A 2 53.48 -25.36 -19.71
CA LYS A 2 52.31 -25.21 -18.83
C LYS A 2 51.31 -24.29 -19.53
N PRO A 3 50.02 -24.67 -19.73
CA PRO A 3 49.02 -23.77 -20.27
C PRO A 3 48.56 -22.76 -19.18
N ARG A 4 48.63 -21.50 -19.52
CA ARG A 4 48.09 -20.38 -18.69
C ARG A 4 46.58 -20.35 -18.84
N LEU A 5 45.88 -20.64 -17.77
CA LEU A 5 44.42 -20.52 -17.68
C LEU A 5 44.09 -19.03 -17.51
N ALA A 6 43.52 -18.41 -18.55
CA ALA A 6 43.01 -17.05 -18.49
C ALA A 6 41.62 -17.05 -17.85
N LEU A 7 41.53 -16.47 -16.67
CA LEU A 7 40.27 -16.29 -15.94
C LEU A 7 39.56 -15.06 -16.50
N PHE A 8 38.53 -15.25 -17.33
CA PHE A 8 37.62 -14.19 -17.75
C PHE A 8 36.64 -13.90 -16.61
N ALA A 9 36.84 -12.81 -15.89
CA ALA A 9 35.85 -12.29 -14.95
C ALA A 9 34.77 -11.56 -15.75
N ALA A 10 33.61 -12.20 -15.89
CA ALA A 10 32.39 -11.56 -16.42
C ALA A 10 31.81 -10.63 -15.35
N ILE A 11 31.99 -9.34 -15.54
CA ILE A 11 31.33 -8.29 -14.72
C ILE A 11 29.87 -8.23 -15.17
N LEU A 12 28.98 -8.79 -14.37
CA LEU A 12 27.53 -8.67 -14.53
C LEU A 12 27.12 -7.28 -14.04
N ALA A 13 27.01 -6.31 -14.93
CA ALA A 13 26.46 -5.01 -14.65
C ALA A 13 24.93 -5.17 -14.46
N ALA A 14 24.48 -5.21 -13.21
CA ALA A 14 23.07 -5.12 -12.89
C ALA A 14 22.59 -3.69 -13.19
N ALA A 15 21.94 -3.51 -14.34
CA ALA A 15 21.24 -2.29 -14.68
C ALA A 15 20.04 -2.17 -13.72
N ALA A 16 20.17 -1.37 -12.66
CA ALA A 16 19.03 -0.94 -11.85
C ALA A 16 18.19 0.00 -12.72
N LEU A 17 17.08 -0.51 -13.25
CA LEU A 17 16.06 0.32 -13.87
C LEU A 17 15.45 1.20 -12.77
N PRO A 18 15.35 2.53 -12.98
CA PRO A 18 14.62 3.37 -12.06
C PRO A 18 13.15 2.95 -12.11
N ALA A 19 12.67 2.34 -11.03
CA ALA A 19 11.23 2.17 -10.82
C ALA A 19 10.66 3.58 -10.67
N TRP A 20 9.85 4.03 -11.61
CA TRP A 20 9.06 5.24 -11.50
C TRP A 20 7.97 4.98 -10.46
N ALA A 21 8.34 5.01 -9.20
CA ALA A 21 7.39 5.05 -8.11
C ALA A 21 6.85 6.48 -8.06
N HIS A 22 5.55 6.65 -8.26
CA HIS A 22 4.89 7.90 -7.90
C HIS A 22 5.17 8.12 -6.40
N ASP A 23 5.71 9.29 -6.08
CA ASP A 23 6.00 9.68 -4.71
C ASP A 23 4.70 9.64 -3.87
N ASP A 24 4.76 9.02 -2.72
CA ASP A 24 3.64 8.93 -1.76
C ASP A 24 3.07 10.32 -1.42
N ALA A 25 3.92 11.35 -1.37
CA ALA A 25 3.52 12.74 -1.17
C ALA A 25 2.63 13.27 -2.31
N THR A 26 2.81 12.81 -3.54
CA THR A 26 1.95 13.12 -4.67
C THR A 26 0.60 12.41 -4.54
N LEU A 27 0.61 11.15 -4.13
CA LEU A 27 -0.62 10.38 -3.92
C LEU A 27 -1.45 10.93 -2.75
N ASP A 28 -0.82 11.46 -1.70
CA ASP A 28 -1.51 12.09 -0.57
C ASP A 28 -2.25 13.40 -0.93
N LYS A 29 -1.86 14.05 -2.04
CA LYS A 29 -2.54 15.25 -2.58
C LYS A 29 -3.73 14.91 -3.47
N ILE A 30 -3.83 13.68 -3.93
CA ILE A 30 -4.94 13.24 -4.78
C ILE A 30 -6.13 12.88 -3.89
N LYS A 31 -7.29 13.46 -4.20
CA LYS A 31 -8.53 13.07 -3.52
C LYS A 31 -8.85 11.62 -3.88
N SER A 32 -8.78 10.73 -2.88
CA SER A 32 -9.11 9.33 -3.07
C SER A 32 -10.59 9.12 -3.40
N PRO A 33 -10.93 8.22 -4.31
CA PRO A 33 -12.32 7.99 -4.74
C PRO A 33 -13.27 7.59 -3.62
N ASN A 34 -12.79 6.87 -2.62
CA ASN A 34 -13.61 6.32 -1.54
C ASN A 34 -13.29 6.93 -0.16
N GLY A 35 -12.41 7.94 -0.10
CA GLY A 35 -12.04 8.62 1.14
C GLY A 35 -10.97 7.91 1.97
N GLY A 36 -10.30 6.91 1.42
CA GLY A 36 -9.17 6.22 2.01
C GLY A 36 -7.82 6.88 1.71
N GLN A 37 -6.74 6.17 1.95
CA GLN A 37 -5.40 6.52 1.51
C GLN A 37 -5.00 5.64 0.32
N VAL A 38 -4.42 6.24 -0.72
CA VAL A 38 -3.98 5.53 -1.93
C VAL A 38 -2.47 5.32 -1.91
N ARG A 39 -2.02 4.13 -2.30
CA ARG A 39 -0.61 3.78 -2.46
C ARG A 39 -0.40 2.91 -3.69
N MET A 40 0.80 3.04 -4.27
CA MET A 40 1.24 2.17 -5.36
C MET A 40 1.55 0.76 -4.86
N ALA A 41 1.16 -0.24 -5.63
CA ALA A 41 1.51 -1.64 -5.42
C ALA A 41 1.74 -2.32 -6.76
N GLY A 42 3.00 -2.36 -7.20
CA GLY A 42 3.34 -2.83 -8.55
C GLY A 42 2.67 -1.98 -9.64
N VAL A 43 1.86 -2.61 -10.47
CA VAL A 43 1.08 -1.95 -11.53
C VAL A 43 -0.33 -1.53 -11.07
N TYR A 44 -0.60 -1.59 -9.77
CA TYR A 44 -1.90 -1.29 -9.18
C TYR A 44 -1.80 -0.11 -8.22
N HIS A 45 -2.95 0.50 -7.96
CA HIS A 45 -3.18 1.37 -6.82
C HIS A 45 -4.04 0.63 -5.79
N PHE A 46 -3.62 0.63 -4.54
CA PHE A 46 -4.46 0.17 -3.43
C PHE A 46 -4.98 1.38 -2.66
N GLU A 47 -6.28 1.43 -2.43
CA GLU A 47 -6.88 2.38 -1.51
C GLU A 47 -7.31 1.67 -0.24
N LEU A 48 -6.72 2.04 0.88
CA LEU A 48 -7.06 1.53 2.21
C LEU A 48 -8.04 2.47 2.89
N LEU A 49 -9.22 1.97 3.20
CA LEU A 49 -10.26 2.69 3.93
C LEU A 49 -10.42 2.08 5.33
N LEU A 50 -10.18 2.90 6.34
CA LEU A 50 -10.34 2.57 7.76
C LEU A 50 -11.33 3.54 8.42
N ALA A 51 -11.92 3.14 9.56
CA ALA A 51 -12.72 4.04 10.40
C ALA A 51 -11.85 5.20 10.90
N ARG A 52 -12.34 6.45 10.78
CA ARG A 52 -11.57 7.65 11.11
C ARG A 52 -11.81 8.22 12.51
N ASP A 53 -12.88 7.80 13.15
CA ASP A 53 -13.40 8.37 14.39
C ASP A 53 -13.39 7.39 15.58
N SER A 54 -12.71 6.27 15.43
CA SER A 54 -12.60 5.27 16.50
C SER A 54 -11.55 5.68 17.52
N LYS A 55 -12.00 6.34 18.59
CA LYS A 55 -11.13 6.83 19.68
C LYS A 55 -10.52 5.69 20.50
N GLU A 56 -11.21 4.56 20.56
CA GLU A 56 -10.77 3.37 21.28
C GLU A 56 -10.64 2.18 20.33
N ALA A 57 -9.78 1.22 20.70
CA ALA A 57 -9.63 -0.01 19.94
C ALA A 57 -10.90 -0.87 20.05
N LYS A 58 -11.64 -0.97 18.98
CA LYS A 58 -12.83 -1.81 18.81
C LYS A 58 -12.85 -2.44 17.43
N ASP A 59 -13.76 -3.37 17.22
CA ASP A 59 -13.95 -4.00 15.91
C ASP A 59 -14.45 -2.98 14.91
N ASN A 60 -13.59 -2.69 13.93
CA ASN A 60 -13.82 -1.72 12.88
C ASN A 60 -13.62 -2.36 11.50
N PRO A 61 -14.32 -1.88 10.46
CA PRO A 61 -14.14 -2.37 9.11
C PRO A 61 -12.76 -2.02 8.57
N VAL A 62 -12.20 -2.92 7.78
CA VAL A 62 -11.00 -2.74 6.97
C VAL A 62 -11.38 -3.03 5.53
N ILE A 63 -11.24 -2.06 4.65
CA ILE A 63 -11.64 -2.16 3.25
C ILE A 63 -10.46 -1.79 2.35
N VAL A 64 -10.25 -2.57 1.31
CA VAL A 64 -9.24 -2.31 0.27
C VAL A 64 -9.92 -2.31 -1.09
N PHE A 65 -9.70 -1.25 -1.86
CA PHE A 65 -10.04 -1.17 -3.27
C PHE A 65 -8.77 -1.33 -4.09
N VAL A 66 -8.87 -2.02 -5.21
CA VAL A 66 -7.78 -2.21 -6.17
C VAL A 66 -8.16 -1.56 -7.49
N THR A 67 -7.30 -0.69 -7.99
CA THR A 67 -7.45 -0.07 -9.31
C THR A 67 -6.17 -0.26 -10.12
N ASP A 68 -6.26 -0.16 -11.43
CA ASP A 68 -5.11 -0.09 -12.32
C ASP A 68 -4.58 1.36 -12.43
N HIS A 69 -3.50 1.56 -13.19
CA HIS A 69 -2.92 2.90 -13.39
C HIS A 69 -3.82 3.89 -14.15
N ALA A 70 -4.84 3.41 -14.83
CA ALA A 70 -5.83 4.23 -15.52
C ALA A 70 -7.08 4.50 -14.66
N ASP A 71 -6.97 4.26 -13.33
CA ASP A 71 -8.07 4.32 -12.36
C ASP A 71 -9.24 3.37 -12.68
N GLY A 72 -8.98 2.40 -13.53
CA GLY A 72 -9.91 1.31 -13.83
C GLY A 72 -10.05 0.38 -12.61
N LYS A 73 -11.29 0.08 -12.24
CA LYS A 73 -11.58 -0.83 -11.13
C LYS A 73 -11.23 -2.26 -11.53
N VAL A 74 -10.41 -2.92 -10.71
CA VAL A 74 -10.07 -4.33 -10.88
C VAL A 74 -11.06 -5.19 -10.12
N ALA A 75 -11.58 -6.23 -10.77
CA ALA A 75 -12.54 -7.14 -10.13
C ALA A 75 -11.90 -7.86 -8.94
N SER A 76 -12.55 -7.82 -7.79
CA SER A 76 -12.07 -8.44 -6.54
C SER A 76 -12.22 -9.96 -6.51
N LYS A 77 -12.97 -10.53 -7.45
CA LYS A 77 -13.19 -11.99 -7.55
C LYS A 77 -11.88 -12.76 -7.66
N GLY A 78 -11.70 -13.74 -6.78
CA GLY A 78 -10.48 -14.56 -6.72
C GLY A 78 -9.29 -13.89 -6.03
N MET A 79 -9.42 -12.64 -5.58
CA MET A 79 -8.41 -11.98 -4.76
C MET A 79 -8.56 -12.35 -3.29
N LYS A 80 -7.46 -12.21 -2.55
CA LYS A 80 -7.39 -12.22 -1.09
C LYS A 80 -6.46 -11.10 -0.67
N ALA A 81 -6.68 -10.54 0.50
CA ALA A 81 -5.73 -9.61 1.07
C ALA A 81 -5.49 -9.92 2.54
N THR A 82 -4.29 -9.59 2.99
CA THR A 82 -3.94 -9.55 4.41
C THR A 82 -3.55 -8.12 4.76
N VAL A 83 -4.16 -7.57 5.79
CA VAL A 83 -3.83 -6.26 6.31
C VAL A 83 -3.26 -6.41 7.70
N THR A 84 -2.07 -5.89 7.91
CA THR A 84 -1.43 -5.80 9.23
C THR A 84 -1.46 -4.36 9.69
N LEU A 85 -2.05 -4.12 10.85
CA LEU A 85 -2.19 -2.80 11.48
C LEU A 85 -1.25 -2.73 12.69
N LEU A 86 -0.50 -1.64 12.82
CA LEU A 86 0.44 -1.37 13.89
C LEU A 86 0.19 0.05 14.41
N GLY A 87 -0.18 0.21 15.66
CA GLY A 87 -0.41 1.53 16.25
C GLY A 87 -0.85 1.42 17.71
N GLY A 88 -0.58 2.48 18.49
CA GLY A 88 -0.92 2.48 19.92
C GLY A 88 -0.30 1.33 20.73
N GLY A 89 0.87 0.82 20.31
CA GLY A 89 1.52 -0.33 20.95
C GLY A 89 0.86 -1.68 20.65
N GLN A 90 -0.12 -1.73 19.73
CA GLN A 90 -0.85 -2.94 19.38
C GLN A 90 -0.60 -3.35 17.91
N LYS A 91 -0.68 -4.65 17.65
CA LYS A 91 -0.64 -5.24 16.33
C LYS A 91 -1.92 -6.04 16.09
N ALA A 92 -2.58 -5.79 14.97
CA ALA A 92 -3.71 -6.59 14.50
C ALA A 92 -3.42 -7.05 13.08
N SER A 93 -3.85 -8.26 12.73
CA SER A 93 -3.79 -8.78 11.38
C SER A 93 -5.16 -9.33 10.99
N VAL A 94 -5.59 -9.04 9.76
CA VAL A 94 -6.89 -9.44 9.26
C VAL A 94 -6.80 -9.92 7.82
N GLU A 95 -7.48 -10.99 7.50
CA GLU A 95 -7.71 -11.43 6.14
C GLU A 95 -8.95 -10.74 5.57
N LEU A 96 -8.81 -10.17 4.37
CA LEU A 96 -9.91 -9.58 3.63
C LEU A 96 -10.35 -10.54 2.52
N LYS A 97 -11.65 -10.58 2.31
CA LYS A 97 -12.29 -11.37 1.25
C LYS A 97 -13.08 -10.44 0.32
N PRO A 98 -13.33 -10.86 -0.94
CA PRO A 98 -14.22 -10.12 -1.82
C PRO A 98 -15.56 -9.80 -1.15
N ASP A 99 -15.94 -8.52 -1.23
CA ASP A 99 -17.22 -7.99 -0.77
C ASP A 99 -17.84 -7.20 -1.92
N GLY A 100 -18.68 -7.86 -2.71
CA GLY A 100 -19.09 -7.38 -4.02
C GLY A 100 -17.97 -7.48 -5.07
N ASP A 101 -18.12 -6.74 -6.17
CA ASP A 101 -17.24 -6.87 -7.35
C ASP A 101 -15.96 -6.03 -7.30
N LYS A 102 -15.85 -5.10 -6.34
CA LYS A 102 -14.87 -3.99 -6.44
C LYS A 102 -14.05 -3.74 -5.19
N ARG A 103 -14.26 -4.49 -4.12
CA ARG A 103 -13.56 -4.30 -2.84
C ARG A 103 -13.32 -5.61 -2.12
N LEU A 104 -12.31 -5.56 -1.24
CA LEU A 104 -12.01 -6.59 -0.26
C LEU A 104 -12.33 -6.02 1.12
N LYS A 105 -12.98 -6.80 1.97
CA LYS A 105 -13.41 -6.37 3.30
C LYS A 105 -13.12 -7.41 4.36
N GLY A 106 -12.81 -6.93 5.55
CA GLY A 106 -12.68 -7.69 6.78
C GLY A 106 -12.95 -6.78 7.99
N THR A 107 -12.78 -7.32 9.18
CA THR A 107 -12.93 -6.60 10.43
C THR A 107 -11.70 -6.85 11.30
N ALA A 108 -11.16 -5.79 11.88
CA ALA A 108 -10.03 -5.85 12.79
C ALA A 108 -10.27 -4.93 14.00
N ARG A 109 -9.63 -5.25 15.10
CA ARG A 109 -9.66 -4.42 16.30
C ARG A 109 -8.57 -3.37 16.23
N TYR A 110 -8.94 -2.09 16.09
CA TYR A 110 -8.01 -0.95 16.07
C TYR A 110 -8.69 0.35 16.51
N ALA A 111 -7.87 1.32 16.88
CA ALA A 111 -8.27 2.72 17.04
C ALA A 111 -7.71 3.58 15.92
N SER A 112 -8.34 4.74 15.66
CA SER A 112 -7.91 5.71 14.63
C SER A 112 -6.79 6.60 15.17
N ALA A 113 -5.66 5.98 15.54
CA ALA A 113 -4.51 6.69 16.10
C ALA A 113 -3.64 7.30 14.97
N ALA A 114 -3.08 8.50 15.23
CA ALA A 114 -2.25 9.21 14.26
C ALA A 114 -0.98 8.45 13.87
N ASP A 115 -0.46 7.61 14.75
CA ASP A 115 0.71 6.75 14.53
C ASP A 115 0.39 5.40 13.90
N LEU A 116 -0.89 5.12 13.57
CA LEU A 116 -1.29 3.87 12.95
C LEU A 116 -0.59 3.71 11.60
N LYS A 117 0.08 2.58 11.44
CA LYS A 117 0.68 2.12 10.19
C LYS A 117 -0.02 0.85 9.72
N ALA A 118 -0.11 0.69 8.42
CA ALA A 118 -0.68 -0.51 7.83
C ALA A 118 0.19 -1.06 6.71
N VAL A 119 0.20 -2.38 6.59
CA VAL A 119 0.77 -3.09 5.44
C VAL A 119 -0.36 -3.90 4.82
N VAL A 120 -0.59 -3.67 3.54
CA VAL A 120 -1.60 -4.38 2.75
C VAL A 120 -0.87 -5.28 1.76
N ALA A 121 -1.14 -6.57 1.80
CA ALA A 121 -0.67 -7.55 0.82
C ALA A 121 -1.89 -8.16 0.12
N VAL A 122 -1.99 -7.97 -1.19
CA VAL A 122 -3.06 -8.53 -2.02
C VAL A 122 -2.51 -9.68 -2.85
N THR A 123 -3.13 -10.83 -2.73
CA THR A 123 -2.90 -11.98 -3.62
C THR A 123 -3.89 -11.91 -4.77
N LEU A 124 -3.37 -11.75 -5.98
CA LEU A 124 -4.14 -11.69 -7.21
C LEU A 124 -4.61 -13.09 -7.63
N PRO A 125 -5.60 -13.21 -8.55
CA PRO A 125 -6.11 -14.49 -9.01
C PRO A 125 -5.06 -15.42 -9.63
N ASP A 126 -3.99 -14.87 -10.21
CA ASP A 126 -2.83 -15.60 -10.76
C ASP A 126 -1.83 -16.07 -9.70
N GLY A 127 -2.06 -15.75 -8.40
CA GLY A 127 -1.20 -16.08 -7.29
C GLY A 127 -0.09 -15.05 -7.00
N LYS A 128 0.05 -14.01 -7.83
CA LYS A 128 1.01 -12.92 -7.60
C LYS A 128 0.59 -12.10 -6.38
N VAL A 129 1.56 -11.73 -5.55
CA VAL A 129 1.34 -10.88 -4.37
C VAL A 129 1.92 -9.51 -4.61
N GLU A 130 1.08 -8.49 -4.46
CA GLU A 130 1.48 -7.09 -4.46
C GLU A 130 1.28 -6.49 -3.07
N GLN A 131 2.15 -5.57 -2.67
CA GLN A 131 2.17 -5.03 -1.31
C GLN A 131 2.37 -3.52 -1.31
N ALA A 132 1.68 -2.85 -0.38
CA ALA A 132 1.86 -1.42 -0.12
C ALA A 132 1.83 -1.11 1.38
N ARG A 133 2.45 0.01 1.77
CA ARG A 133 2.50 0.53 3.14
C ARG A 133 1.70 1.80 3.25
N PHE A 134 1.00 1.97 4.37
CA PHE A 134 0.08 3.07 4.61
C PHE A 134 0.32 3.72 5.97
N THR A 135 0.03 5.01 6.03
CA THR A 135 -0.03 5.81 7.25
C THR A 135 -1.36 6.57 7.26
N PRO A 136 -2.49 5.86 7.41
CA PRO A 136 -3.81 6.38 7.02
C PRO A 136 -4.29 7.60 7.82
N PHE A 137 -3.71 7.84 9.01
CA PHE A 137 -4.09 8.94 9.88
C PHE A 137 -2.94 9.90 10.17
N ALA A 138 -1.79 9.74 9.50
CA ALA A 138 -0.70 10.69 9.61
C ALA A 138 -1.16 12.08 9.13
N LYS A 139 -0.78 13.13 9.87
CA LYS A 139 -0.97 14.50 9.40
C LYS A 139 -0.08 14.71 8.18
N ALA A 140 -0.65 15.32 7.14
CA ALA A 140 0.16 15.75 6.00
C ALA A 140 1.30 16.63 6.51
N ALA A 141 2.53 16.38 6.03
CA ALA A 141 3.66 17.26 6.33
C ALA A 141 3.32 18.67 5.85
N PRO A 142 3.68 19.73 6.61
CA PRO A 142 3.52 21.10 6.15
C PRO A 142 4.21 21.25 4.80
N ASP A 143 3.54 21.87 3.83
CA ASP A 143 4.13 22.15 2.52
C ASP A 143 5.31 23.11 2.74
N PRO A 144 6.57 22.72 2.45
CA PRO A 144 7.72 23.59 2.63
C PRO A 144 7.68 24.84 1.73
N HIS A 145 6.74 24.92 0.79
CA HIS A 145 6.54 26.05 -0.11
C HIS A 145 5.40 26.97 0.28
N ALA A 146 4.72 26.74 1.41
CA ALA A 146 3.60 27.58 1.86
C ALA A 146 4.03 28.93 2.47
N GLU A 147 5.33 29.17 2.69
CA GLU A 147 5.85 30.39 3.35
C GLU A 147 6.49 31.41 2.42
N HIS A 148 5.97 31.61 1.20
CA HIS A 148 6.36 32.79 0.39
C HIS A 148 5.15 33.40 -0.32
N LYS A 149 4.27 34.02 0.44
CA LYS A 149 3.39 35.09 -0.09
C LYS A 149 3.51 36.31 0.82
N HIS A 150 4.40 37.21 0.39
CA HIS A 150 4.36 38.60 0.76
C HIS A 150 3.45 39.36 -0.20
#